data_b0238907fb560417d72489c92364c218
#
_entry.id   b0238907fb560417d72489c92364c218
#
_cell.length_a   1.000
_cell.length_b   1.000
_cell.length_c   1.000
_cell.angle_alpha   90.00
_cell.angle_beta   90.00
_cell.angle_gamma   90.00
#
_symmetry.space_group_name_H-M   'P 1'
#
loop_
_entity.id
_entity.type
_entity.pdbx_description
1 polymer ?
#
loop_
_entity_poly.entity_id
_entity_poly.type
_entity_poly.pdbx_seq_one_letter_code
_entity_poly.pdbx_strand_id
1 'polypeptide(L)'
;KQNKHSSKGTICLLLLVASGSLFAQDLTKANAAYKAKDYQTAIELYLQAEKTAPSADLYHSIADTYFRLSDYANGILYYERALRLTPNDKTLITDYKICRSRLMGEVYIMPDFFLLRWIKAISNLMPPFAWAIVFVVLFFAACVLFFIYYFTSDKKRLMFYLSLCSLILSLCSFGLGFERQNRIHSKDYAVVFSSDTALRQESSGNQESKTKLFKGQKVKIKKQAGKEVFVRTEDGKEGWIDK
;
A
#
# COMPACT_ATOMS: atom_id res chain seq x y z
N LYS A 1 3.68 -31.06 37.58
CA LYS A 1 4.32 -30.60 36.31
C LYS A 1 3.40 -29.77 35.41
N GLN A 2 2.14 -29.56 35.81
CA GLN A 2 1.09 -28.93 34.93
C GLN A 2 0.95 -27.40 35.06
N ASN A 3 1.62 -26.76 36.05
CA ASN A 3 1.43 -25.32 36.35
C ASN A 3 2.39 -24.37 35.59
N LYS A 4 3.40 -24.89 34.87
CA LYS A 4 4.42 -24.04 34.25
C LYS A 4 4.05 -23.57 32.79
N HIS A 5 3.08 -24.25 32.16
CA HIS A 5 2.60 -23.88 30.81
C HIS A 5 1.52 -22.78 30.86
N SER A 6 0.68 -22.75 31.91
CA SER A 6 -0.38 -21.75 32.11
C SER A 6 0.20 -20.35 32.37
N SER A 7 1.27 -20.27 33.17
CA SER A 7 1.94 -19.00 33.50
C SER A 7 2.55 -18.28 32.29
N LYS A 8 3.09 -19.00 31.30
CA LYS A 8 3.68 -18.39 30.10
C LYS A 8 2.62 -17.79 29.17
N GLY A 9 1.46 -18.44 29.05
CA GLY A 9 0.33 -17.93 28.27
C GLY A 9 -0.26 -16.65 28.88
N THR A 10 -0.39 -16.61 30.20
CA THR A 10 -0.92 -15.44 30.94
C THR A 10 0.04 -14.25 30.86
N ILE A 11 1.35 -14.48 30.95
CA ILE A 11 2.36 -13.43 30.83
C ILE A 11 2.38 -12.87 29.40
N CYS A 12 2.28 -13.72 28.37
CA CYS A 12 2.23 -13.29 26.95
C CYS A 12 0.98 -12.47 26.68
N LEU A 13 -0.17 -12.84 27.23
CA LEU A 13 -1.43 -12.10 27.11
C LEU A 13 -1.35 -10.74 27.82
N LEU A 14 -0.76 -10.68 29.02
CA LEU A 14 -0.55 -9.44 29.76
C LEU A 14 0.42 -8.49 29.04
N LEU A 15 1.47 -8.99 28.41
CA LEU A 15 2.40 -8.19 27.63
C LEU A 15 1.73 -7.64 26.36
N LEU A 16 0.86 -8.41 25.71
CA LEU A 16 0.07 -7.95 24.54
C LEU A 16 -0.92 -6.85 24.92
N VAL A 17 -1.59 -6.96 26.07
CA VAL A 17 -2.52 -5.93 26.55
C VAL A 17 -1.77 -4.67 26.99
N ALA A 18 -0.62 -4.81 27.65
CA ALA A 18 0.20 -3.67 28.05
C ALA A 18 0.78 -2.90 26.87
N SER A 19 1.21 -3.57 25.81
CA SER A 19 1.70 -2.91 24.59
C SER A 19 0.59 -2.17 23.84
N GLY A 20 -0.62 -2.72 23.80
CA GLY A 20 -1.79 -2.06 23.22
C GLY A 20 -2.22 -0.79 23.96
N SER A 21 -2.12 -0.77 25.30
CA SER A 21 -2.48 0.40 26.11
C SER A 21 -1.48 1.56 25.97
N LEU A 22 -0.18 1.26 25.88
CA LEU A 22 0.86 2.27 25.65
C LEU A 22 0.70 2.92 24.27
N PHE A 23 0.44 2.13 23.22
CA PHE A 23 0.18 2.63 21.88
C PHE A 23 -1.04 3.57 21.83
N ALA A 24 -2.15 3.18 22.45
CA ALA A 24 -3.36 4.01 22.52
C ALA A 24 -3.10 5.34 23.25
N GLN A 25 -2.27 5.33 24.29
CA GLN A 25 -1.90 6.53 25.03
C GLN A 25 -1.04 7.49 24.20
N ASP A 26 -0.07 6.98 23.46
CA ASP A 26 0.81 7.82 22.63
C ASP A 26 0.03 8.44 21.45
N LEU A 27 -0.89 7.69 20.83
CA LEU A 27 -1.76 8.22 19.81
C LEU A 27 -2.70 9.31 20.34
N THR A 28 -3.20 9.14 21.57
CA THR A 28 -4.05 10.16 22.23
C THR A 28 -3.29 11.44 22.50
N LYS A 29 -2.03 11.36 22.95
CA LYS A 29 -1.14 12.51 23.14
C LYS A 29 -0.83 13.21 21.83
N ALA A 30 -0.52 12.44 20.76
CA ALA A 30 -0.27 12.99 19.43
C ALA A 30 -1.48 13.75 18.90
N ASN A 31 -2.69 13.19 19.03
CA ASN A 31 -3.93 13.85 18.64
C ASN A 31 -4.21 15.13 19.47
N ALA A 32 -3.86 15.12 20.75
CA ALA A 32 -3.99 16.30 21.62
C ALA A 32 -3.03 17.41 21.17
N ALA A 33 -1.77 17.09 20.89
CA ALA A 33 -0.78 18.04 20.36
C ALA A 33 -1.23 18.62 19.00
N TYR A 34 -1.74 17.78 18.10
CA TYR A 34 -2.28 18.22 16.81
C TYR A 34 -3.44 19.22 16.98
N LYS A 35 -4.39 18.93 17.90
CA LYS A 35 -5.51 19.83 18.22
C LYS A 35 -5.03 21.15 18.84
N ALA A 36 -3.97 21.11 19.63
CA ALA A 36 -3.32 22.27 20.20
C ALA A 36 -2.50 23.07 19.16
N LYS A 37 -2.44 22.62 17.91
CA LYS A 37 -1.63 23.16 16.81
C LYS A 37 -0.12 23.07 17.03
N ASP A 38 0.32 22.27 18.01
CA ASP A 38 1.73 21.91 18.19
C ASP A 38 2.07 20.74 17.24
N TYR A 39 2.21 21.10 15.97
CA TYR A 39 2.42 20.12 14.90
C TYR A 39 3.79 19.45 14.99
N GLN A 40 4.78 20.13 15.59
CA GLN A 40 6.12 19.58 15.74
C GLN A 40 6.12 18.42 16.76
N THR A 41 5.54 18.64 17.93
CA THR A 41 5.36 17.58 18.93
C THR A 41 4.43 16.46 18.41
N ALA A 42 3.36 16.82 17.71
CA ALA A 42 2.44 15.85 17.14
C ALA A 42 3.14 14.90 16.16
N ILE A 43 3.99 15.41 15.25
CA ILE A 43 4.68 14.56 14.26
C ILE A 43 5.67 13.61 14.93
N GLU A 44 6.39 14.04 15.95
CA GLU A 44 7.33 13.19 16.70
C GLU A 44 6.60 12.01 17.35
N LEU A 45 5.47 12.27 18.01
CA LEU A 45 4.65 11.24 18.65
C LEU A 45 4.01 10.29 17.64
N TYR A 46 3.51 10.80 16.51
CA TYR A 46 2.97 9.96 15.44
C TYR A 46 4.04 9.05 14.82
N LEU A 47 5.26 9.57 14.59
CA LEU A 47 6.37 8.78 14.06
C LEU A 47 6.85 7.69 15.05
N GLN A 48 6.71 7.93 16.34
CA GLN A 48 6.94 6.89 17.36
C GLN A 48 5.85 5.80 17.26
N ALA A 49 4.58 6.21 17.15
CA ALA A 49 3.46 5.28 17.01
C ALA A 49 3.56 4.43 15.72
N GLU A 50 4.06 5.01 14.60
CA GLU A 50 4.30 4.30 13.32
C GLU A 50 5.19 3.05 13.50
N LYS A 51 6.21 3.14 14.36
CA LYS A 51 7.15 2.02 14.60
C LYS A 51 6.47 0.82 15.26
N THR A 52 5.39 1.07 16.02
CA THR A 52 4.70 0.04 16.78
C THR A 52 3.54 -0.57 16.01
N ALA A 53 2.68 0.25 15.40
CA ALA A 53 1.47 -0.20 14.72
C ALA A 53 1.13 0.70 13.52
N PRO A 54 1.75 0.48 12.36
CA PRO A 54 1.45 1.24 11.16
C PRO A 54 0.02 0.96 10.67
N SER A 55 -0.76 2.01 10.42
CA SER A 55 -2.13 1.93 9.91
C SER A 55 -2.42 3.04 8.91
N ALA A 56 -3.51 2.88 8.12
CA ALA A 56 -3.91 3.90 7.16
C ALA A 56 -4.25 5.22 7.85
N ASP A 57 -4.99 5.17 8.96
CA ASP A 57 -5.41 6.35 9.72
C ASP A 57 -4.21 7.06 10.35
N LEU A 58 -3.22 6.30 10.84
CA LEU A 58 -1.99 6.88 11.37
C LEU A 58 -1.18 7.56 10.27
N TYR A 59 -1.05 6.93 9.11
CA TYR A 59 -0.37 7.54 7.97
C TYR A 59 -1.09 8.79 7.48
N HIS A 60 -2.43 8.81 7.50
CA HIS A 60 -3.22 9.99 7.18
C HIS A 60 -2.93 11.13 8.19
N SER A 61 -2.95 10.84 9.49
CA SER A 61 -2.64 11.83 10.54
C SER A 61 -1.23 12.40 10.43
N ILE A 62 -0.25 11.56 10.10
CA ILE A 62 1.13 11.98 9.82
C ILE A 62 1.17 12.91 8.60
N ALA A 63 0.51 12.53 7.51
CA ALA A 63 0.47 13.31 6.28
C ALA A 63 -0.17 14.68 6.49
N ASP A 64 -1.29 14.74 7.20
CA ASP A 64 -1.97 16.00 7.57
C ASP A 64 -1.07 16.88 8.44
N THR A 65 -0.33 16.29 9.38
CA THR A 65 0.60 17.03 10.23
C THR A 65 1.72 17.65 9.40
N TYR A 66 2.31 16.90 8.46
CA TYR A 66 3.31 17.44 7.53
C TYR A 66 2.72 18.51 6.61
N PHE A 67 1.47 18.33 6.15
CA PHE A 67 0.78 19.35 5.38
C PHE A 67 0.63 20.67 6.16
N ARG A 68 0.28 20.60 7.46
CA ARG A 68 0.22 21.79 8.35
C ARG A 68 1.58 22.44 8.57
N LEU A 69 2.64 21.65 8.60
CA LEU A 69 4.03 22.13 8.67
C LEU A 69 4.55 22.66 7.32
N SER A 70 3.73 22.65 6.25
CA SER A 70 4.11 23.01 4.89
C SER A 70 5.21 22.11 4.28
N ASP A 71 5.48 20.95 4.88
CA ASP A 71 6.38 19.95 4.31
C ASP A 71 5.58 18.99 3.41
N TYR A 72 5.20 19.51 2.25
CA TYR A 72 4.33 18.79 1.31
C TYR A 72 4.97 17.53 0.75
N ALA A 73 6.31 17.43 0.65
CA ALA A 73 6.98 16.25 0.15
C ALA A 73 6.81 15.04 1.10
N ASN A 74 7.02 15.26 2.40
CA ASN A 74 6.71 14.25 3.41
C ASN A 74 5.21 13.98 3.48
N GLY A 75 4.36 15.01 3.38
CA GLY A 75 2.91 14.84 3.30
C GLY A 75 2.51 13.89 2.16
N ILE A 76 3.01 14.12 0.93
CA ILE A 76 2.77 13.24 -0.23
C ILE A 76 3.23 11.81 0.04
N LEU A 77 4.42 11.61 0.64
CA LEU A 77 4.94 10.28 0.96
C LEU A 77 3.99 9.51 1.88
N TYR A 78 3.50 10.16 2.94
CA TYR A 78 2.62 9.51 3.91
C TYR A 78 1.19 9.32 3.39
N TYR A 79 0.65 10.25 2.60
CA TYR A 79 -0.62 10.02 1.88
C TYR A 79 -0.53 8.81 0.93
N GLU A 80 0.59 8.65 0.20
CA GLU A 80 0.83 7.48 -0.64
C GLU A 80 0.88 6.17 0.15
N ARG A 81 1.50 6.19 1.36
CA ARG A 81 1.51 5.03 2.25
C ARG A 81 0.09 4.67 2.72
N ALA A 82 -0.70 5.66 3.10
CA ALA A 82 -2.09 5.48 3.49
C ALA A 82 -2.94 4.94 2.33
N LEU A 83 -2.84 5.51 1.13
CA LEU A 83 -3.56 5.07 -0.07
C LEU A 83 -3.20 3.66 -0.54
N ARG A 84 -2.02 3.14 -0.19
CA ARG A 84 -1.71 1.72 -0.44
C ARG A 84 -2.57 0.79 0.40
N LEU A 85 -2.87 1.18 1.62
CA LEU A 85 -3.71 0.41 2.53
C LEU A 85 -5.19 0.59 2.21
N THR A 86 -5.63 1.83 1.99
CA THR A 86 -7.04 2.21 1.73
C THR A 86 -7.19 3.00 0.42
N PRO A 87 -7.08 2.34 -0.77
CA PRO A 87 -7.01 3.04 -2.06
C PRO A 87 -8.34 3.67 -2.51
N ASN A 88 -9.45 3.30 -1.89
CA ASN A 88 -10.79 3.77 -2.26
C ASN A 88 -11.32 4.85 -1.31
N ASP A 89 -10.53 5.28 -0.34
CA ASP A 89 -10.91 6.35 0.58
C ASP A 89 -10.92 7.69 -0.15
N LYS A 90 -12.12 8.26 -0.29
CA LYS A 90 -12.35 9.50 -1.02
C LYS A 90 -11.73 10.71 -0.32
N THR A 91 -11.75 10.73 1.02
CA THR A 91 -11.16 11.80 1.82
C THR A 91 -9.67 11.83 1.60
N LEU A 92 -9.03 10.69 1.78
CA LEU A 92 -7.59 10.52 1.61
C LEU A 92 -7.13 10.88 0.17
N ILE A 93 -7.91 10.47 -0.86
CA ILE A 93 -7.63 10.85 -2.26
C ILE A 93 -7.71 12.36 -2.46
N THR A 94 -8.67 13.01 -1.82
CA THR A 94 -8.87 14.46 -1.94
C THR A 94 -7.72 15.21 -1.26
N ASP A 95 -7.37 14.84 -0.04
CA ASP A 95 -6.30 15.45 0.74
C ASP A 95 -4.93 15.28 0.06
N TYR A 96 -4.68 14.08 -0.48
CA TYR A 96 -3.50 13.82 -1.31
C TYR A 96 -3.42 14.76 -2.53
N LYS A 97 -4.53 14.95 -3.26
CA LYS A 97 -4.58 15.84 -4.42
C LYS A 97 -4.31 17.29 -4.03
N ILE A 98 -4.90 17.74 -2.91
CA ILE A 98 -4.68 19.10 -2.38
C ILE A 98 -3.20 19.26 -2.00
N CYS A 99 -2.62 18.33 -1.26
CA CYS A 99 -1.22 18.37 -0.87
C CYS A 99 -0.30 18.43 -2.10
N ARG A 100 -0.58 17.60 -3.09
CA ARG A 100 0.19 17.54 -4.33
C ARG A 100 0.10 18.83 -5.14
N SER A 101 -1.08 19.46 -5.25
CA SER A 101 -1.27 20.71 -5.98
C SER A 101 -0.51 21.87 -5.36
N ARG A 102 -0.26 21.85 -4.04
CA ARG A 102 0.55 22.86 -3.35
C ARG A 102 2.03 22.81 -3.74
N LEU A 103 2.52 21.64 -4.11
CA LEU A 103 3.95 21.45 -4.39
C LEU A 103 4.28 21.46 -5.88
N MET A 104 3.47 20.82 -6.71
CA MET A 104 3.80 20.54 -8.11
C MET A 104 2.90 21.24 -9.13
N GLY A 105 1.81 21.90 -8.68
CA GLY A 105 0.78 22.34 -9.63
C GLY A 105 0.09 21.16 -10.33
N GLU A 106 -0.35 21.38 -11.56
CA GLU A 106 -0.94 20.30 -12.36
C GLU A 106 0.14 19.44 -13.05
N VAL A 107 0.31 18.23 -12.59
CA VAL A 107 1.19 17.23 -13.23
C VAL A 107 0.36 16.32 -14.12
N TYR A 108 0.74 16.24 -15.38
CA TYR A 108 0.14 15.27 -16.31
C TYR A 108 0.53 13.85 -15.89
N ILE A 109 -0.46 13.05 -15.50
CA ILE A 109 -0.28 11.64 -15.17
C ILE A 109 -0.61 10.82 -16.41
N MET A 110 0.36 10.04 -16.89
CA MET A 110 0.11 9.11 -18.00
C MET A 110 -0.91 8.06 -17.54
N PRO A 111 -2.05 7.92 -18.24
CA PRO A 111 -3.07 6.96 -17.84
C PRO A 111 -2.55 5.52 -17.97
N ASP A 112 -2.83 4.71 -16.97
CA ASP A 112 -2.56 3.28 -17.03
C ASP A 112 -3.35 2.63 -18.19
N PHE A 113 -2.79 1.56 -18.76
CA PHE A 113 -3.49 0.74 -19.74
C PHE A 113 -4.84 0.26 -19.16
N PHE A 114 -5.91 0.34 -19.95
CA PHE A 114 -7.28 0.14 -19.47
C PHE A 114 -7.48 -1.19 -18.72
N LEU A 115 -6.88 -2.28 -19.20
CA LEU A 115 -6.99 -3.60 -18.56
C LEU A 115 -6.35 -3.60 -17.15
N LEU A 116 -5.18 -2.98 -17.01
CA LEU A 116 -4.52 -2.85 -15.70
C LEU A 116 -5.34 -2.01 -14.72
N ARG A 117 -6.02 -0.98 -15.23
CA ARG A 117 -6.94 -0.16 -14.43
C ARG A 117 -8.12 -0.99 -13.92
N TRP A 118 -8.70 -1.87 -14.77
CA TRP A 118 -9.78 -2.77 -14.37
C TRP A 118 -9.33 -3.78 -13.32
N ILE A 119 -8.18 -4.43 -13.52
CA ILE A 119 -7.61 -5.36 -12.54
C ILE A 119 -7.38 -4.66 -11.21
N LYS A 120 -6.80 -3.45 -11.21
CA LYS A 120 -6.60 -2.64 -10.01
C LYS A 120 -7.92 -2.28 -9.34
N ALA A 121 -8.95 -1.88 -10.11
CA ALA A 121 -10.25 -1.54 -9.58
C ALA A 121 -10.92 -2.73 -8.89
N ILE A 122 -10.92 -3.90 -9.53
CA ILE A 122 -11.50 -5.13 -8.97
C ILE A 122 -10.71 -5.58 -7.73
N SER A 123 -9.38 -5.64 -7.80
CA SER A 123 -8.56 -6.07 -6.67
C SER A 123 -8.65 -5.14 -5.45
N ASN A 124 -9.00 -3.85 -5.68
CA ASN A 124 -9.21 -2.87 -4.61
C ASN A 124 -10.58 -2.96 -3.92
N LEU A 125 -11.53 -3.76 -4.45
CA LEU A 125 -12.86 -3.93 -3.85
C LEU A 125 -12.77 -4.53 -2.45
N MET A 126 -11.80 -5.42 -2.24
CA MET A 126 -11.64 -6.16 -0.99
C MET A 126 -10.18 -6.17 -0.52
N PRO A 127 -9.92 -6.29 0.80
CA PRO A 127 -8.58 -6.51 1.31
C PRO A 127 -8.04 -7.89 0.88
N PRO A 128 -6.70 -8.10 0.88
CA PRO A 128 -6.09 -9.37 0.44
C PRO A 128 -6.62 -10.60 1.18
N PHE A 129 -6.88 -10.46 2.46
CA PHE A 129 -7.44 -11.51 3.30
C PHE A 129 -8.84 -11.96 2.82
N ALA A 130 -9.74 -11.04 2.42
CA ALA A 130 -11.05 -11.39 1.91
C ALA A 130 -10.96 -12.15 0.57
N TRP A 131 -10.03 -11.78 -0.31
CA TRP A 131 -9.74 -12.53 -1.53
C TRP A 131 -9.27 -13.97 -1.25
N ALA A 132 -8.47 -14.16 -0.19
CA ALA A 132 -8.05 -15.49 0.24
C ALA A 132 -9.23 -16.34 0.72
N ILE A 133 -10.18 -15.77 1.45
CA ILE A 133 -11.41 -16.46 1.85
C ILE A 133 -12.23 -16.87 0.62
N VAL A 134 -12.45 -15.95 -0.33
CA VAL A 134 -13.18 -16.23 -1.57
C VAL A 134 -12.51 -17.36 -2.36
N PHE A 135 -11.17 -17.35 -2.45
CA PHE A 135 -10.40 -18.43 -3.06
C PHE A 135 -10.71 -19.78 -2.41
N VAL A 136 -10.62 -19.87 -1.09
CA VAL A 136 -10.85 -21.11 -0.34
C VAL A 136 -12.27 -21.61 -0.54
N VAL A 137 -13.28 -20.75 -0.41
CA VAL A 137 -14.70 -21.12 -0.58
C VAL A 137 -14.97 -21.64 -1.99
N LEU A 138 -14.50 -20.94 -3.02
CA LEU A 138 -14.68 -21.37 -4.42
C LEU A 138 -13.94 -22.66 -4.75
N PHE A 139 -12.76 -22.86 -4.17
CA PHE A 139 -11.99 -24.09 -4.33
C PHE A 139 -12.73 -25.30 -3.72
N PHE A 140 -13.23 -25.17 -2.49
CA PHE A 140 -14.04 -26.23 -1.88
C PHE A 140 -15.33 -26.49 -2.64
N ALA A 141 -16.01 -25.43 -3.13
CA ALA A 141 -17.19 -25.59 -3.98
C ALA A 141 -16.86 -26.37 -5.27
N ALA A 142 -15.72 -26.08 -5.90
CA ALA A 142 -15.27 -26.84 -7.08
C ALA A 142 -15.05 -28.33 -6.75
N CYS A 143 -14.42 -28.63 -5.61
CA CYS A 143 -14.22 -30.01 -5.16
C CYS A 143 -15.55 -30.75 -4.92
N VAL A 144 -16.51 -30.10 -4.24
CA VAL A 144 -17.84 -30.67 -3.99
C VAL A 144 -18.61 -30.92 -5.30
N LEU A 145 -18.60 -29.94 -6.23
CA LEU A 145 -19.23 -30.07 -7.53
C LEU A 145 -18.60 -31.20 -8.36
N PHE A 146 -17.27 -31.34 -8.28
CA PHE A 146 -16.56 -32.43 -8.94
C PHE A 146 -16.90 -33.79 -8.33
N PHE A 147 -17.03 -33.86 -7.00
CA PHE A 147 -17.48 -35.07 -6.33
C PHE A 147 -18.92 -35.46 -6.74
N ILE A 148 -19.85 -34.48 -6.77
CA ILE A 148 -21.23 -34.71 -7.27
C ILE A 148 -21.22 -35.17 -8.72
N TYR A 149 -20.37 -34.57 -9.58
CA TYR A 149 -20.20 -35.04 -10.96
C TYR A 149 -19.86 -36.51 -11.04
N TYR A 150 -19.01 -37.03 -10.14
CA TYR A 150 -18.58 -38.45 -10.14
C TYR A 150 -19.75 -39.40 -9.83
N PHE A 151 -20.66 -39.03 -8.93
CA PHE A 151 -21.76 -39.88 -8.48
C PHE A 151 -23.07 -39.68 -9.26
N THR A 152 -23.24 -38.61 -10.01
CA THR A 152 -24.50 -38.27 -10.71
C THR A 152 -24.46 -38.73 -12.16
N SER A 153 -25.55 -39.43 -12.62
CA SER A 153 -25.64 -39.91 -14.01
C SER A 153 -26.28 -38.90 -14.96
N ASP A 154 -27.35 -38.20 -14.51
CA ASP A 154 -28.22 -37.45 -15.42
C ASP A 154 -27.73 -36.05 -15.84
N LYS A 155 -26.93 -35.39 -15.02
CA LYS A 155 -26.47 -34.00 -15.26
C LYS A 155 -24.95 -33.87 -15.30
N LYS A 156 -24.23 -34.90 -15.70
CA LYS A 156 -22.76 -34.95 -15.69
C LYS A 156 -22.12 -33.74 -16.37
N ARG A 157 -22.56 -33.38 -17.56
CA ARG A 157 -21.98 -32.26 -18.32
C ARG A 157 -22.11 -30.95 -17.58
N LEU A 158 -23.29 -30.65 -17.00
CA LEU A 158 -23.52 -29.42 -16.25
C LEU A 158 -22.65 -29.34 -15.02
N MET A 159 -22.56 -30.39 -14.21
CA MET A 159 -21.74 -30.43 -12.99
C MET A 159 -20.26 -30.29 -13.30
N PHE A 160 -19.79 -30.89 -14.41
CA PHE A 160 -18.41 -30.72 -14.87
C PHE A 160 -18.09 -29.26 -15.22
N TYR A 161 -18.94 -28.58 -16.01
CA TYR A 161 -18.71 -27.17 -16.37
C TYR A 161 -18.82 -26.23 -15.17
N LEU A 162 -19.73 -26.48 -14.24
CA LEU A 162 -19.83 -25.70 -13.01
C LEU A 162 -18.60 -25.85 -12.12
N SER A 163 -18.09 -27.08 -11.97
CA SER A 163 -16.85 -27.34 -11.24
C SER A 163 -15.66 -26.63 -11.88
N LEU A 164 -15.52 -26.73 -13.21
CA LEU A 164 -14.46 -26.07 -13.95
C LEU A 164 -14.54 -24.54 -13.83
N CYS A 165 -15.73 -23.98 -13.96
CA CYS A 165 -15.97 -22.54 -13.79
C CYS A 165 -15.60 -22.07 -12.38
N SER A 166 -16.02 -22.82 -11.35
CA SER A 166 -15.68 -22.53 -9.95
C SER A 166 -14.17 -22.58 -9.71
N LEU A 167 -13.47 -23.54 -10.32
CA LEU A 167 -12.02 -23.67 -10.23
C LEU A 167 -11.31 -22.46 -10.87
N ILE A 168 -11.76 -22.05 -12.07
CA ILE A 168 -11.19 -20.89 -12.76
C ILE A 168 -11.40 -19.62 -11.92
N LEU A 169 -12.61 -19.40 -11.40
CA LEU A 169 -12.91 -18.26 -10.53
C LEU A 169 -12.06 -18.26 -9.26
N SER A 170 -11.83 -19.43 -8.67
CA SER A 170 -10.93 -19.60 -7.54
C SER A 170 -9.51 -19.13 -7.87
N LEU A 171 -8.94 -19.58 -8.98
CA LEU A 171 -7.60 -19.15 -9.42
C LEU A 171 -7.53 -17.65 -9.70
N CYS A 172 -8.56 -17.07 -10.32
CA CYS A 172 -8.67 -15.63 -10.54
C CYS A 172 -8.68 -14.86 -9.20
N SER A 173 -9.45 -15.33 -8.21
CA SER A 173 -9.50 -14.74 -6.87
C SER A 173 -8.13 -14.75 -6.19
N PHE A 174 -7.40 -15.87 -6.30
CA PHE A 174 -6.03 -15.96 -5.79
C PHE A 174 -5.10 -14.94 -6.45
N GLY A 175 -5.15 -14.82 -7.79
CA GLY A 175 -4.36 -13.85 -8.55
C GLY A 175 -4.63 -12.40 -8.13
N LEU A 176 -5.91 -12.03 -7.93
CA LEU A 176 -6.30 -10.69 -7.48
C LEU A 176 -5.82 -10.40 -6.05
N GLY A 177 -5.94 -11.36 -5.15
CA GLY A 177 -5.45 -11.23 -3.78
C GLY A 177 -3.92 -11.10 -3.72
N PHE A 178 -3.21 -11.91 -4.48
CA PHE A 178 -1.76 -11.88 -4.58
C PHE A 178 -1.25 -10.55 -5.15
N GLU A 179 -1.86 -10.06 -6.22
CA GLU A 179 -1.54 -8.77 -6.83
C GLU A 179 -1.75 -7.61 -5.84
N ARG A 180 -2.87 -7.65 -5.10
CA ARG A 180 -3.18 -6.66 -4.06
C ARG A 180 -2.17 -6.69 -2.92
N GLN A 181 -1.82 -7.87 -2.42
CA GLN A 181 -0.82 -8.07 -1.38
C GLN A 181 0.56 -7.56 -1.81
N ASN A 182 0.96 -7.88 -3.03
CA ASN A 182 2.24 -7.45 -3.58
C ASN A 182 2.32 -5.92 -3.70
N ARG A 183 1.25 -5.24 -4.12
CA ARG A 183 1.19 -3.77 -4.17
C ARG A 183 1.33 -3.11 -2.80
N ILE A 184 0.74 -3.68 -1.77
CA ILE A 184 0.85 -3.15 -0.40
C ILE A 184 2.30 -3.21 0.07
N HIS A 185 3.01 -4.29 -0.22
CA HIS A 185 4.38 -4.54 0.23
C HIS A 185 5.47 -4.06 -0.75
N SER A 186 5.10 -3.67 -1.98
CA SER A 186 6.08 -3.24 -2.96
C SER A 186 6.79 -1.96 -2.51
N LYS A 187 8.12 -1.97 -2.59
CA LYS A 187 9.00 -0.81 -2.36
C LYS A 187 9.37 -0.13 -3.68
N ASP A 188 8.58 -0.36 -4.73
CA ASP A 188 8.91 0.05 -6.10
C ASP A 188 8.72 1.55 -6.36
N TYR A 189 8.24 2.31 -5.38
CA TYR A 189 8.01 3.74 -5.52
C TYR A 189 8.79 4.52 -4.49
N ALA A 190 9.35 5.65 -4.92
CA ALA A 190 9.99 6.64 -4.09
C ALA A 190 9.42 8.03 -4.38
N VAL A 191 9.62 8.94 -3.44
CA VAL A 191 9.31 10.36 -3.60
C VAL A 191 10.63 11.12 -3.63
N VAL A 192 10.77 12.03 -4.58
CA VAL A 192 11.97 12.86 -4.73
C VAL A 192 11.95 13.96 -3.67
N PHE A 193 13.01 14.07 -2.87
CA PHE A 193 13.13 15.11 -1.85
C PHE A 193 14.04 16.28 -2.25
N SER A 194 14.98 16.04 -3.17
CA SER A 194 15.85 17.10 -3.69
C SER A 194 15.20 17.82 -4.88
N SER A 195 15.31 19.14 -4.91
CA SER A 195 14.83 19.98 -6.01
C SER A 195 15.78 20.00 -7.22
N ASP A 196 17.02 19.53 -7.05
CA ASP A 196 18.05 19.58 -8.09
C ASP A 196 18.34 18.21 -8.72
N THR A 197 17.49 17.25 -8.47
CA THR A 197 17.64 15.92 -9.06
C THR A 197 17.30 15.97 -10.54
N ALA A 198 18.28 15.67 -11.39
CA ALA A 198 18.08 15.51 -12.83
C ALA A 198 18.08 14.05 -13.24
N LEU A 199 17.22 13.68 -14.19
CA LEU A 199 17.25 12.37 -14.82
C LEU A 199 18.47 12.31 -15.76
N ARG A 200 19.34 11.34 -15.57
CA ARG A 200 20.45 11.02 -16.47
C ARG A 200 20.06 9.85 -17.38
N GLN A 201 20.42 9.92 -18.64
CA GLN A 201 20.06 8.89 -19.62
C GLN A 201 20.96 7.66 -19.53
N GLU A 202 22.22 7.85 -19.12
CA GLU A 202 23.19 6.78 -18.88
C GLU A 202 23.68 6.77 -17.43
N SER A 203 23.90 5.56 -16.88
CA SER A 203 24.61 5.34 -15.63
C SER A 203 26.05 5.74 -15.83
N SER A 204 26.55 6.71 -15.08
CA SER A 204 27.98 7.12 -15.14
C SER A 204 28.40 8.04 -16.30
N GLY A 205 27.52 8.61 -17.09
CA GLY A 205 27.83 9.48 -18.23
C GLY A 205 27.55 10.96 -17.98
N ASN A 206 28.42 11.80 -18.54
CA ASN A 206 28.40 13.26 -18.48
C ASN A 206 27.25 13.93 -19.26
N GLN A 207 26.24 13.21 -19.72
CA GLN A 207 25.11 13.80 -20.41
C GLN A 207 24.02 14.19 -19.41
N GLU A 208 24.00 15.46 -19.07
CA GLU A 208 22.90 16.09 -18.37
C GLU A 208 21.61 15.92 -19.15
N SER A 209 20.76 15.03 -18.69
CA SER A 209 19.38 14.99 -19.15
C SER A 209 18.70 16.32 -18.80
N LYS A 210 18.07 16.94 -19.78
CA LYS A 210 17.36 18.23 -19.64
C LYS A 210 16.12 18.14 -18.76
N THR A 211 15.80 16.98 -18.16
CA THR A 211 14.59 16.78 -17.38
C THR A 211 14.91 16.86 -15.89
N LYS A 212 14.61 18.00 -15.26
CA LYS A 212 14.65 18.16 -13.82
C LYS A 212 13.44 17.50 -13.18
N LEU A 213 13.68 16.81 -12.06
CA LEU A 213 12.62 16.27 -11.21
C LEU A 213 12.21 17.34 -10.17
N PHE A 214 10.94 17.33 -9.82
CA PHE A 214 10.40 18.22 -8.81
C PHE A 214 10.42 17.56 -7.43
N LYS A 215 10.67 18.35 -6.40
CA LYS A 215 10.51 17.87 -5.01
C LYS A 215 9.08 17.35 -4.84
N GLY A 216 8.93 16.19 -4.19
CA GLY A 216 7.63 15.52 -4.00
C GLY A 216 7.15 14.70 -5.20
N GLN A 217 7.86 14.67 -6.32
CA GLN A 217 7.49 13.86 -7.47
C GLN A 217 7.65 12.37 -7.17
N LYS A 218 6.61 11.60 -7.47
CA LYS A 218 6.64 10.14 -7.34
C LYS A 218 7.36 9.53 -8.52
N VAL A 219 8.27 8.60 -8.23
CA VAL A 219 9.03 7.86 -9.23
C VAL A 219 8.92 6.36 -8.96
N LYS A 220 8.83 5.57 -10.02
CA LYS A 220 8.85 4.11 -9.93
C LYS A 220 10.27 3.61 -10.10
N ILE A 221 10.78 2.89 -9.11
CA ILE A 221 12.10 2.25 -9.16
C ILE A 221 12.01 1.01 -10.05
N LYS A 222 12.85 0.94 -11.08
CA LYS A 222 12.94 -0.21 -11.99
C LYS A 222 14.16 -1.07 -11.72
N LYS A 223 15.32 -0.43 -11.47
CA LYS A 223 16.60 -1.10 -11.21
C LYS A 223 17.38 -0.28 -10.19
N GLN A 224 18.21 -0.96 -9.43
CA GLN A 224 19.14 -0.32 -8.49
C GLN A 224 20.55 -0.82 -8.78
N ALA A 225 21.50 0.10 -8.99
CA ALA A 225 22.89 -0.17 -9.27
C ALA A 225 23.78 0.65 -8.31
N GLY A 226 24.15 0.06 -7.18
CA GLY A 226 24.96 0.73 -6.16
C GLY A 226 24.29 1.97 -5.58
N LYS A 227 24.87 3.16 -5.85
CA LYS A 227 24.36 4.46 -5.42
C LYS A 227 23.35 5.08 -6.40
N GLU A 228 23.22 4.52 -7.60
CA GLU A 228 22.31 5.02 -8.62
C GLU A 228 21.06 4.15 -8.73
N VAL A 229 19.96 4.78 -9.06
CA VAL A 229 18.66 4.12 -9.19
C VAL A 229 18.04 4.49 -10.55
N PHE A 230 17.68 3.47 -11.33
CA PHE A 230 16.93 3.68 -12.57
C PHE A 230 15.46 3.79 -12.26
N VAL A 231 14.90 4.94 -12.55
CA VAL A 231 13.53 5.29 -12.23
C VAL A 231 12.71 5.64 -13.46
N ARG A 232 11.41 5.49 -13.32
CA ARG A 232 10.42 5.98 -14.26
C ARG A 232 9.52 6.99 -13.55
N THR A 233 9.38 8.16 -14.12
CA THR A 233 8.49 9.22 -13.63
C THR A 233 7.02 8.94 -14.02
N GLU A 234 6.08 9.69 -13.45
CA GLU A 234 4.65 9.55 -13.75
C GLU A 234 4.29 10.01 -15.17
N ASP A 235 5.07 10.92 -15.75
CA ASP A 235 4.96 11.37 -17.14
C ASP A 235 5.62 10.41 -18.14
N GLY A 236 6.10 9.25 -17.67
CA GLY A 236 6.63 8.17 -18.50
C GLY A 236 8.10 8.29 -18.87
N LYS A 237 8.80 9.35 -18.46
CA LYS A 237 10.24 9.51 -18.68
C LYS A 237 11.04 8.55 -17.79
N GLU A 238 12.14 8.04 -18.33
CA GLU A 238 13.00 7.09 -17.64
C GLU A 238 14.43 7.62 -17.57
N GLY A 239 15.13 7.32 -16.50
CA GLY A 239 16.52 7.71 -16.34
C GLY A 239 17.11 7.30 -15.00
N TRP A 240 18.39 7.57 -14.85
CA TRP A 240 19.15 7.32 -13.62
C TRP A 240 19.14 8.55 -12.71
N ILE A 241 19.02 8.32 -11.42
CA ILE A 241 19.16 9.33 -10.37
C ILE A 241 20.08 8.82 -9.27
N ASP A 242 20.74 9.72 -8.55
CA ASP A 242 21.48 9.39 -7.33
C ASP A 242 20.49 9.12 -6.19
N LYS A 243 20.88 8.21 -5.27
CA LYS A 243 20.04 7.77 -4.14
C LYS A 243 20.11 8.75 -2.97
#